data_8a742f846b6194dd158d798d4d423be7
#
_entry.id   8a742f846b6194dd158d798d4d423be7
#
_cell.length_a   1.000
_cell.length_b   1.000
_cell.length_c   1.000
_cell.angle_alpha   90.00
_cell.angle_beta   90.00
_cell.angle_gamma   90.00
#
_symmetry.space_group_name_H-M   'P 1'
#
loop_
_entity.id
_entity.type
_entity.pdbx_description
1 polymer ?
#
loop_
_entity_poly.entity_id
_entity_poly.type
_entity_poly.pdbx_seq_one_letter_code
_entity_poly.pdbx_strand_id
1 'polypeptide(L)'
;YDTDKKGVRGNMNEIIKAMEERRSIRKFKPEMPKKEDLQQIVEAGLYAANGMGRQATITVAVTNKELRDRLSAVNCKIGGWDESVDPFYGAPAILIVLAEKDWRNRVYDGSLVMGNMMLAAHSLGLGSIWIHRAKEEFEMPEYQQLLKKLGVEGEWEGIGHCAVGYIDGEMPEAAERKPNRVFWVE
;
A
#
# COMPACT_ATOMS: atom_id res chain seq x y z
N TYR A 1 -15.90 -28.12 -9.72
CA TYR A 1 -16.00 -26.98 -10.65
C TYR A 1 -14.74 -26.96 -11.49
N ASP A 2 -14.72 -27.76 -12.51
CA ASP A 2 -13.73 -27.73 -13.57
C ASP A 2 -14.33 -26.91 -14.71
N THR A 3 -14.31 -25.58 -14.53
CA THR A 3 -14.69 -24.67 -15.60
C THR A 3 -13.44 -24.40 -16.41
N ASP A 4 -13.50 -24.88 -17.64
CA ASP A 4 -12.62 -24.59 -18.75
C ASP A 4 -12.09 -23.15 -18.70
N LYS A 5 -10.89 -22.96 -18.12
CA LYS A 5 -10.27 -21.66 -17.89
C LYS A 5 -9.95 -20.90 -19.19
N LYS A 6 -10.18 -21.51 -20.33
CA LYS A 6 -9.93 -20.93 -21.67
C LYS A 6 -11.13 -20.19 -22.27
N GLY A 7 -12.37 -20.43 -21.82
CA GLY A 7 -13.58 -19.84 -22.41
C GLY A 7 -14.04 -18.52 -21.80
N VAL A 8 -13.69 -18.21 -20.55
CA VAL A 8 -14.20 -17.00 -19.83
C VAL A 8 -13.26 -15.78 -19.98
N ARG A 9 -12.06 -15.94 -20.50
CA ARG A 9 -11.08 -14.85 -20.64
C ARG A 9 -11.30 -13.92 -21.83
N GLY A 10 -12.27 -14.18 -22.70
CA GLY A 10 -12.45 -13.47 -23.96
C GLY A 10 -12.90 -12.01 -23.84
N ASN A 11 -13.45 -11.57 -22.70
CA ASN A 11 -13.98 -10.21 -22.52
C ASN A 11 -13.95 -9.77 -21.05
N MET A 12 -12.85 -10.03 -20.34
CA MET A 12 -12.73 -9.60 -18.94
C MET A 12 -12.62 -8.08 -18.88
N ASN A 13 -13.41 -7.45 -18.00
CA ASN A 13 -13.32 -6.04 -17.71
C ASN A 13 -11.90 -5.68 -17.25
N GLU A 14 -11.33 -4.60 -17.79
CA GLU A 14 -9.94 -4.19 -17.52
C GLU A 14 -9.64 -3.96 -16.04
N ILE A 15 -10.63 -3.47 -15.27
CA ILE A 15 -10.47 -3.27 -13.82
C ILE A 15 -10.34 -4.63 -13.11
N ILE A 16 -11.18 -5.61 -13.47
CA ILE A 16 -11.11 -6.96 -12.89
C ILE A 16 -9.77 -7.60 -13.26
N LYS A 17 -9.35 -7.45 -14.50
CA LYS A 17 -8.04 -7.92 -14.98
C LYS A 17 -6.90 -7.33 -14.17
N ALA A 18 -6.90 -6.01 -13.94
CA ALA A 18 -5.89 -5.34 -13.13
C ALA A 18 -5.87 -5.86 -11.68
N MET A 19 -7.03 -6.14 -11.08
CA MET A 19 -7.14 -6.75 -9.75
C MET A 19 -6.51 -8.14 -9.71
N GLU A 20 -6.70 -8.95 -10.76
CA GLU A 20 -6.14 -10.30 -10.86
C GLU A 20 -4.64 -10.31 -11.19
N GLU A 21 -4.15 -9.32 -11.93
CA GLU A 21 -2.77 -9.24 -12.39
C GLU A 21 -1.83 -8.52 -11.41
N ARG A 22 -2.35 -7.60 -10.57
CA ARG A 22 -1.52 -6.89 -9.58
C ARG A 22 -0.77 -7.85 -8.66
N ARG A 23 0.52 -7.59 -8.46
CA ARG A 23 1.39 -8.37 -7.55
C ARG A 23 2.09 -7.46 -6.55
N SER A 24 2.53 -8.05 -5.44
CA SER A 24 3.44 -7.41 -4.50
C SER A 24 4.86 -7.47 -5.04
N ILE A 25 5.43 -6.30 -5.35
CA ILE A 25 6.76 -6.16 -5.93
C ILE A 25 7.79 -6.05 -4.81
N ARG A 26 8.90 -6.77 -4.94
CA ARG A 26 9.99 -6.83 -3.95
C ARG A 26 11.35 -6.48 -4.53
N LYS A 27 11.37 -5.77 -5.65
CA LYS A 27 12.56 -5.18 -6.25
C LYS A 27 12.15 -3.98 -7.09
N PHE A 28 12.72 -2.84 -6.79
CA PHE A 28 12.39 -1.59 -7.45
C PHE A 28 13.63 -0.93 -8.03
N LYS A 29 13.44 -0.21 -9.14
CA LYS A 29 14.45 0.69 -9.68
C LYS A 29 14.63 1.90 -8.75
N PRO A 30 15.82 2.49 -8.69
CA PRO A 30 16.08 3.65 -7.83
C PRO A 30 15.42 4.95 -8.34
N GLU A 31 14.89 4.94 -9.56
CA GLU A 31 14.24 6.08 -10.18
C GLU A 31 12.93 6.42 -9.47
N MET A 32 12.78 7.70 -9.09
CA MET A 32 11.56 8.19 -8.46
C MET A 32 10.41 8.23 -9.48
N PRO A 33 9.23 7.66 -9.17
CA PRO A 33 8.04 7.83 -9.99
C PRO A 33 7.69 9.31 -10.18
N LYS A 34 7.03 9.62 -11.30
CA LYS A 34 6.56 10.98 -11.55
C LYS A 34 5.61 11.44 -10.46
N LYS A 35 5.71 12.72 -10.10
CA LYS A 35 4.85 13.30 -9.06
C LYS A 35 3.36 13.15 -9.39
N GLU A 36 3.02 13.32 -10.66
CA GLU A 36 1.65 13.20 -11.18
C GLU A 36 1.10 11.79 -10.99
N ASP A 37 1.93 10.76 -11.18
CA ASP A 37 1.54 9.36 -10.96
C ASP A 37 1.30 9.09 -9.47
N LEU A 38 2.21 9.57 -8.60
CA LEU A 38 2.05 9.46 -7.15
C LEU A 38 0.79 10.20 -6.65
N GLN A 39 0.48 11.37 -7.23
CA GLN A 39 -0.74 12.12 -6.91
C GLN A 39 -1.99 11.33 -7.27
N GLN A 40 -2.05 10.75 -8.47
CA GLN A 40 -3.17 9.89 -8.89
C GLN A 40 -3.34 8.67 -7.97
N ILE A 41 -2.24 8.04 -7.54
CA ILE A 41 -2.28 6.91 -6.61
C ILE A 41 -2.89 7.33 -5.27
N VAL A 42 -2.41 8.44 -4.69
CA VAL A 42 -2.94 8.95 -3.41
C VAL A 42 -4.41 9.34 -3.56
N GLU A 43 -4.76 10.03 -4.63
CA GLU A 43 -6.14 10.43 -4.90
C GLU A 43 -7.06 9.22 -5.01
N ALA A 44 -6.67 8.18 -5.74
CA ALA A 44 -7.43 6.93 -5.81
C ALA A 44 -7.65 6.30 -4.42
N GLY A 45 -6.68 6.44 -3.51
CA GLY A 45 -6.82 6.05 -2.11
C GLY A 45 -7.93 6.81 -1.39
N LEU A 46 -8.06 8.12 -1.62
CA LEU A 46 -9.08 8.95 -0.97
C LEU A 46 -10.51 8.56 -1.38
N TYR A 47 -10.69 7.92 -2.53
CA TYR A 47 -11.98 7.40 -2.99
C TYR A 47 -12.31 6.00 -2.48
N ALA A 48 -11.49 5.43 -1.61
CA ALA A 48 -11.80 4.14 -0.99
C ALA A 48 -13.09 4.22 -0.16
N ALA A 49 -13.85 3.14 -0.17
CA ALA A 49 -15.00 3.02 0.71
C ALA A 49 -14.55 3.13 2.18
N ASN A 50 -15.34 3.82 2.99
CA ASN A 50 -15.04 4.01 4.41
C ASN A 50 -16.31 3.99 5.26
N GLY A 51 -16.15 3.68 6.53
CA GLY A 51 -17.27 3.54 7.45
C GLY A 51 -18.03 4.87 7.64
N MET A 52 -19.33 4.87 7.34
CA MET A 52 -20.23 6.00 7.53
C MET A 52 -19.84 7.27 6.76
N GLY A 53 -19.02 7.18 5.72
CA GLY A 53 -18.52 8.35 5.00
C GLY A 53 -17.62 9.27 5.83
N ARG A 54 -17.01 8.74 6.92
CA ARG A 54 -16.25 9.55 7.89
C ARG A 54 -14.94 10.08 7.33
N GLN A 55 -14.36 9.41 6.33
CA GLN A 55 -13.06 9.79 5.74
C GLN A 55 -11.94 9.96 6.80
N ALA A 56 -11.91 9.06 7.76
CA ALA A 56 -11.01 9.09 8.93
C ALA A 56 -9.58 8.62 8.61
N THR A 57 -9.13 8.76 7.39
CA THR A 57 -7.80 8.34 6.94
C THR A 57 -7.04 9.50 6.29
N ILE A 58 -5.73 9.50 6.47
CA ILE A 58 -4.81 10.38 5.75
C ILE A 58 -3.67 9.58 5.12
N THR A 59 -3.03 10.16 4.13
CA THR A 59 -1.82 9.58 3.53
C THR A 59 -0.67 10.57 3.61
N VAL A 60 0.46 10.15 4.19
CA VAL A 60 1.72 10.88 4.17
C VAL A 60 2.58 10.34 3.03
N ALA A 61 2.81 11.13 1.99
CA ALA A 61 3.64 10.76 0.84
C ALA A 61 5.10 11.15 1.11
N VAL A 62 5.99 10.17 1.24
CA VAL A 62 7.41 10.34 1.46
C VAL A 62 8.17 10.07 0.18
N THR A 63 8.73 11.13 -0.40
CA THR A 63 9.62 11.12 -1.56
C THR A 63 11.02 11.65 -1.21
N ASN A 64 11.18 12.17 -0.01
CA ASN A 64 12.48 12.57 0.52
C ASN A 64 13.29 11.33 0.90
N LYS A 65 14.44 11.14 0.23
CA LYS A 65 15.29 9.96 0.41
C LYS A 65 15.76 9.78 1.84
N GLU A 66 16.16 10.85 2.51
CA GLU A 66 16.69 10.80 3.88
C GLU A 66 15.61 10.32 4.87
N LEU A 67 14.39 10.84 4.76
CA LEU A 67 13.28 10.38 5.59
C LEU A 67 12.89 8.94 5.28
N ARG A 68 12.85 8.57 3.98
CA ARG A 68 12.60 7.20 3.52
C ARG A 68 13.61 6.22 4.13
N ASP A 69 14.88 6.56 4.12
CA ASP A 69 15.94 5.68 4.64
C ASP A 69 15.85 5.54 6.17
N ARG A 70 15.50 6.62 6.88
CA ARG A 70 15.23 6.54 8.34
C ARG A 70 14.03 5.66 8.66
N LEU A 71 12.94 5.80 7.92
CA LEU A 71 11.77 4.92 8.06
C LEU A 71 12.14 3.46 7.82
N SER A 72 12.94 3.18 6.78
CA SER A 72 13.44 1.83 6.49
C SER A 72 14.23 1.25 7.66
N ALA A 73 15.18 2.01 8.21
CA ALA A 73 16.02 1.57 9.32
C ALA A 73 15.18 1.29 10.59
N VAL A 74 14.22 2.16 10.90
CA VAL A 74 13.30 1.96 12.03
C VAL A 74 12.42 0.75 11.82
N ASN A 75 11.83 0.60 10.62
CA ASN A 75 11.00 -0.53 10.25
C ASN A 75 11.77 -1.86 10.36
N CYS A 76 13.01 -1.88 9.88
CA CYS A 76 13.94 -3.01 9.99
C CYS A 76 14.18 -3.38 11.46
N LYS A 77 14.50 -2.40 12.30
CA LYS A 77 14.74 -2.59 13.74
C LYS A 77 13.50 -3.14 14.46
N ILE A 78 12.31 -2.60 14.20
CA ILE A 78 11.05 -3.10 14.78
C ILE A 78 10.80 -4.54 14.33
N GLY A 79 11.13 -4.87 13.08
CA GLY A 79 11.03 -6.23 12.53
C GLY A 79 12.04 -7.23 13.10
N GLY A 80 13.03 -6.77 13.83
CA GLY A 80 14.10 -7.61 14.38
C GLY A 80 15.02 -8.20 13.30
N TRP A 81 15.16 -7.53 12.16
CA TRP A 81 16.00 -7.97 11.05
C TRP A 81 17.40 -7.37 11.11
N ASP A 82 18.33 -7.97 10.35
CA ASP A 82 19.68 -7.42 10.18
C ASP A 82 19.63 -6.04 9.51
N GLU A 83 20.49 -5.12 9.95
CA GLU A 83 20.51 -3.73 9.48
C GLU A 83 20.77 -3.59 7.96
N SER A 84 21.26 -4.63 7.29
CA SER A 84 21.43 -4.66 5.83
C SER A 84 20.11 -4.85 5.07
N VAL A 85 19.03 -5.24 5.76
CA VAL A 85 17.73 -5.45 5.15
C VAL A 85 17.00 -4.12 4.97
N ASP A 86 16.62 -3.83 3.72
CA ASP A 86 15.67 -2.75 3.43
C ASP A 86 14.24 -3.32 3.32
N PRO A 87 13.37 -3.10 4.33
CA PRO A 87 11.99 -3.58 4.31
C PRO A 87 11.15 -3.03 3.16
N PHE A 88 11.58 -1.92 2.55
CA PHE A 88 10.90 -1.29 1.42
C PHE A 88 11.43 -1.76 0.06
N TYR A 89 12.37 -2.74 0.04
CA TYR A 89 12.87 -3.38 -1.18
C TYR A 89 13.45 -2.41 -2.23
N GLY A 90 14.03 -1.30 -1.80
CA GLY A 90 14.58 -0.28 -2.68
C GLY A 90 13.55 0.68 -3.27
N ALA A 91 12.27 0.59 -2.89
CA ALA A 91 11.25 1.51 -3.38
C ALA A 91 11.59 2.95 -3.00
N PRO A 92 11.62 3.89 -3.96
CA PRO A 92 12.00 5.28 -3.70
C PRO A 92 10.89 6.11 -3.06
N ALA A 93 9.62 5.74 -3.26
CA ALA A 93 8.46 6.44 -2.70
C ALA A 93 7.71 5.55 -1.70
N ILE A 94 7.34 6.13 -0.55
CA ILE A 94 6.57 5.45 0.49
C ILE A 94 5.32 6.28 0.80
N LEU A 95 4.15 5.70 0.54
CA LEU A 95 2.87 6.31 0.87
C LEU A 95 2.35 5.68 2.16
N ILE A 96 2.34 6.44 3.24
CA ILE A 96 2.01 5.94 4.58
C ILE A 96 0.55 6.25 4.86
N VAL A 97 -0.26 5.23 5.06
CA VAL A 97 -1.66 5.39 5.45
C VAL A 97 -1.75 5.40 6.97
N LEU A 98 -2.40 6.44 7.49
CA LEU A 98 -2.78 6.56 8.89
C LEU A 98 -4.29 6.74 8.99
N ALA A 99 -4.85 6.39 10.14
CA ALA A 99 -6.26 6.59 10.44
C ALA A 99 -6.43 7.16 11.85
N GLU A 100 -7.55 7.89 12.09
CA GLU A 100 -7.89 8.40 13.42
C GLU A 100 -7.88 7.28 14.45
N LYS A 101 -7.11 7.44 15.53
CA LYS A 101 -6.82 6.39 16.50
C LYS A 101 -8.05 5.87 17.22
N ASP A 102 -9.01 6.71 17.51
CA ASP A 102 -10.27 6.39 18.20
C ASP A 102 -11.35 5.84 17.26
N TRP A 103 -11.15 5.88 15.95
CA TRP A 103 -12.11 5.36 14.99
C TRP A 103 -12.12 3.82 14.98
N ARG A 104 -13.26 3.23 15.32
CA ARG A 104 -13.40 1.76 15.41
C ARG A 104 -13.11 1.00 14.13
N ASN A 105 -13.37 1.62 12.96
CA ASN A 105 -13.15 0.99 11.64
C ASN A 105 -11.80 1.38 11.01
N ARG A 106 -10.91 2.04 11.76
CA ARG A 106 -9.64 2.59 11.25
C ARG A 106 -8.80 1.61 10.42
N VAL A 107 -8.69 0.37 10.89
CA VAL A 107 -7.90 -0.65 10.19
C VAL A 107 -8.60 -1.07 8.89
N TYR A 108 -9.91 -1.22 8.90
CA TYR A 108 -10.68 -1.58 7.70
C TYR A 108 -10.62 -0.47 6.66
N ASP A 109 -10.93 0.76 7.04
CA ASP A 109 -10.91 1.93 6.16
C ASP A 109 -9.51 2.15 5.58
N GLY A 110 -8.47 2.12 6.41
CA GLY A 110 -7.08 2.25 5.96
C GLY A 110 -6.64 1.10 5.05
N SER A 111 -7.13 -0.11 5.27
CA SER A 111 -6.84 -1.24 4.38
C SER A 111 -7.47 -1.08 3.00
N LEU A 112 -8.66 -0.50 2.91
CA LEU A 112 -9.31 -0.17 1.64
C LEU A 112 -8.55 0.93 0.89
N VAL A 113 -8.07 1.95 1.58
CA VAL A 113 -7.17 2.98 1.01
C VAL A 113 -5.92 2.33 0.42
N MET A 114 -5.25 1.45 1.17
CA MET A 114 -4.08 0.71 0.69
C MET A 114 -4.39 -0.12 -0.55
N GLY A 115 -5.53 -0.81 -0.57
CA GLY A 115 -5.97 -1.61 -1.71
C GLY A 115 -6.15 -0.78 -2.97
N ASN A 116 -6.84 0.37 -2.85
CA ASN A 116 -7.03 1.30 -3.97
C ASN A 116 -5.69 1.86 -4.48
N MET A 117 -4.81 2.30 -3.59
CA MET A 117 -3.49 2.82 -3.99
C MET A 117 -2.65 1.78 -4.72
N MET A 118 -2.63 0.53 -4.23
CA MET A 118 -1.87 -0.54 -4.89
C MET A 118 -2.44 -0.90 -6.27
N LEU A 119 -3.76 -0.86 -6.43
CA LEU A 119 -4.40 -1.09 -7.73
C LEU A 119 -4.13 0.07 -8.70
N ALA A 120 -4.22 1.31 -8.23
CA ALA A 120 -3.88 2.50 -9.02
C ALA A 120 -2.42 2.48 -9.48
N ALA A 121 -1.47 2.13 -8.58
CA ALA A 121 -0.06 1.99 -8.95
C ALA A 121 0.12 0.98 -10.09
N HIS A 122 -0.54 -0.18 -10.00
CA HIS A 122 -0.50 -1.20 -11.04
C HIS A 122 -1.08 -0.68 -12.38
N SER A 123 -2.21 0.03 -12.36
CA SER A 123 -2.82 0.58 -13.57
C SER A 123 -1.96 1.63 -14.27
N LEU A 124 -1.07 2.30 -13.53
CA LEU A 124 -0.08 3.26 -14.04
C LEU A 124 1.26 2.59 -14.44
N GLY A 125 1.34 1.27 -14.43
CA GLY A 125 2.56 0.53 -14.77
C GLY A 125 3.63 0.57 -13.67
N LEU A 126 3.27 0.98 -12.45
CA LEU A 126 4.15 0.98 -11.29
C LEU A 126 3.98 -0.29 -10.45
N GLY A 127 5.04 -0.67 -9.75
CA GLY A 127 5.01 -1.68 -8.73
C GLY A 127 4.63 -1.11 -7.38
N SER A 128 3.98 -1.94 -6.56
CA SER A 128 3.71 -1.59 -5.16
C SER A 128 3.71 -2.82 -4.26
N ILE A 129 3.87 -2.58 -2.96
CA ILE A 129 3.75 -3.60 -1.93
C ILE A 129 3.33 -2.96 -0.60
N TRP A 130 2.49 -3.68 0.17
CA TRP A 130 2.16 -3.32 1.54
C TRP A 130 3.26 -3.74 2.50
N ILE A 131 3.78 -2.82 3.28
CA ILE A 131 4.72 -3.07 4.38
C ILE A 131 4.05 -2.70 5.70
N HIS A 132 4.18 -3.58 6.68
CA HIS A 132 3.64 -3.40 8.03
C HIS A 132 4.50 -2.48 8.90
N ARG A 133 4.13 -2.35 10.18
CA ARG A 133 4.84 -1.64 11.27
C ARG A 133 4.71 -0.12 11.26
N ALA A 134 3.86 0.43 10.38
CA ALA A 134 3.51 1.84 10.46
C ALA A 134 2.91 2.22 11.83
N LYS A 135 2.18 1.29 12.47
CA LYS A 135 1.63 1.51 13.80
C LYS A 135 2.72 1.79 14.81
N GLU A 136 3.66 0.89 14.94
CA GLU A 136 4.76 0.97 15.89
C GLU A 136 5.65 2.19 15.62
N GLU A 137 5.89 2.52 14.35
CA GLU A 137 6.65 3.73 13.98
C GLU A 137 5.91 4.99 14.41
N PHE A 138 4.61 5.11 14.11
CA PHE A 138 3.85 6.32 14.45
C PHE A 138 3.42 6.41 15.92
N GLU A 139 3.71 5.42 16.74
CA GLU A 139 3.71 5.52 18.21
C GLU A 139 4.98 6.22 18.74
N MET A 140 6.05 6.34 17.94
CA MET A 140 7.28 7.00 18.35
C MET A 140 7.17 8.53 18.33
N PRO A 141 7.75 9.24 19.31
CA PRO A 141 7.68 10.70 19.39
C PRO A 141 8.18 11.42 18.14
N GLU A 142 9.19 10.89 17.46
CA GLU A 142 9.75 11.45 16.23
C GLU A 142 8.69 11.58 15.12
N TYR A 143 7.92 10.53 14.87
CA TYR A 143 6.90 10.53 13.82
C TYR A 143 5.63 11.28 14.22
N GLN A 144 5.31 11.34 15.52
CA GLN A 144 4.29 12.25 16.03
C GLN A 144 4.68 13.72 15.82
N GLN A 145 5.96 14.07 15.99
CA GLN A 145 6.46 15.40 15.67
C GLN A 145 6.43 15.69 14.16
N LEU A 146 6.69 14.69 13.31
CA LEU A 146 6.57 14.82 11.87
C LEU A 146 5.13 15.21 11.49
N LEU A 147 4.12 14.52 12.03
CA LEU A 147 2.71 14.85 11.78
C LEU A 147 2.38 16.29 12.19
N LYS A 148 2.83 16.72 13.36
CA LYS A 148 2.64 18.10 13.83
C LYS A 148 3.28 19.13 12.90
N LYS A 149 4.50 18.86 12.40
CA LYS A 149 5.18 19.73 11.43
C LYS A 149 4.45 19.83 10.09
N LEU A 150 3.72 18.78 9.71
CA LEU A 150 2.87 18.76 8.52
C LEU A 150 1.51 19.44 8.74
N GLY A 151 1.23 19.92 9.96
CA GLY A 151 -0.05 20.55 10.32
C GLY A 151 -1.18 19.53 10.56
N VAL A 152 -0.84 18.25 10.77
CA VAL A 152 -1.82 17.20 11.07
C VAL A 152 -2.16 17.26 12.55
N GLU A 153 -3.42 17.56 12.84
CA GLU A 153 -3.99 17.62 14.20
C GLU A 153 -4.62 16.29 14.60
N GLY A 154 -4.78 16.05 15.91
CA GLY A 154 -5.39 14.83 16.45
C GLY A 154 -4.42 13.68 16.64
N GLU A 155 -4.96 12.52 17.00
CA GLU A 155 -4.21 11.30 17.23
C GLU A 155 -4.42 10.30 16.07
N TRP A 156 -3.33 9.81 15.51
CA TRP A 156 -3.32 8.95 14.36
C TRP A 156 -2.57 7.64 14.63
N GLU A 157 -3.13 6.54 14.14
CA GLU A 157 -2.52 5.22 14.14
C GLU A 157 -2.06 4.86 12.72
N GLY A 158 -0.82 4.40 12.58
CA GLY A 158 -0.31 3.91 11.30
C GLY A 158 -1.00 2.60 10.89
N ILE A 159 -1.46 2.52 9.64
CA ILE A 159 -2.11 1.33 9.09
C ILE A 159 -1.11 0.52 8.25
N GLY A 160 -0.31 1.18 7.45
CA GLY A 160 0.69 0.52 6.63
C GLY A 160 1.40 1.48 5.68
N HIS A 161 2.47 0.97 5.08
CA HIS A 161 3.23 1.67 4.04
C HIS A 161 2.93 1.03 2.69
N CYS A 162 2.51 1.82 1.71
CA CYS A 162 2.51 1.44 0.31
C CYS A 162 3.87 1.86 -0.28
N ALA A 163 4.80 0.92 -0.40
CA ALA A 163 6.05 1.17 -1.09
C ALA A 163 5.79 1.14 -2.60
N VAL A 164 6.22 2.18 -3.32
CA VAL A 164 5.91 2.39 -4.74
C VAL A 164 7.16 2.74 -5.53
N GLY A 165 7.27 2.21 -6.74
CA GLY A 165 8.36 2.48 -7.66
C GLY A 165 8.22 1.76 -8.99
N TYR A 166 9.16 2.01 -9.91
CA TYR A 166 9.27 1.23 -11.14
C TYR A 166 9.78 -0.17 -10.82
N ILE A 167 9.19 -1.19 -11.46
CA ILE A 167 9.53 -2.59 -11.26
C ILE A 167 10.93 -2.84 -11.83
N ASP A 168 11.81 -3.48 -11.03
CA ASP A 168 13.11 -3.96 -11.48
C ASP A 168 13.06 -5.49 -11.66
N GLY A 169 12.86 -5.92 -12.89
CA GLY A 169 12.72 -7.31 -13.27
C GLY A 169 11.34 -7.69 -13.79
N GLU A 170 11.00 -8.95 -13.69
CA GLU A 170 9.72 -9.49 -14.16
C GLU A 170 8.62 -9.41 -13.10
N MET A 171 7.37 -9.34 -13.56
CA MET A 171 6.20 -9.43 -12.70
C MET A 171 6.12 -10.83 -12.07
N PRO A 172 6.02 -10.95 -10.74
CA PRO A 172 5.88 -12.26 -10.10
C PRO A 172 4.62 -13.00 -10.58
N GLU A 173 4.73 -14.31 -10.69
CA GLU A 173 3.57 -15.14 -11.01
C GLU A 173 2.53 -15.13 -9.88
N ALA A 174 1.26 -15.31 -10.27
CA ALA A 174 0.19 -15.47 -9.30
C ALA A 174 0.29 -16.86 -8.65
N ALA A 175 0.27 -16.91 -7.32
CA ALA A 175 0.08 -18.18 -6.64
C ALA A 175 -1.28 -18.78 -7.02
N GLU A 176 -1.35 -20.11 -7.06
CA GLU A 176 -2.62 -20.80 -7.29
C GLU A 176 -3.65 -20.47 -6.21
N ARG A 177 -4.90 -20.27 -6.61
CA ARG A 177 -5.98 -20.02 -5.67
C ARG A 177 -6.40 -21.31 -5.00
N LYS A 178 -6.45 -21.31 -3.66
CA LYS A 178 -6.91 -22.49 -2.89
C LYS A 178 -8.37 -22.81 -3.24
N PRO A 179 -8.74 -24.08 -3.38
CA PRO A 179 -10.13 -24.47 -3.63
C PRO A 179 -11.02 -24.18 -2.43
N ASN A 180 -12.32 -24.24 -2.65
CA ASN A 180 -13.35 -24.14 -1.59
C ASN A 180 -13.24 -22.84 -0.78
N ARG A 181 -13.19 -21.68 -1.45
CA ARG A 181 -13.16 -20.35 -0.83
C ARG A 181 -14.41 -19.52 -1.11
N VAL A 182 -15.32 -20.04 -1.93
CA VAL A 182 -16.60 -19.41 -2.25
C VAL A 182 -17.70 -20.48 -2.06
N PHE A 183 -18.74 -20.13 -1.35
CA PHE A 183 -19.90 -20.97 -1.11
C PHE A 183 -21.15 -20.20 -1.53
N TRP A 184 -21.96 -20.80 -2.38
CA TRP A 184 -23.20 -20.22 -2.85
C TRP A 184 -24.36 -20.74 -2.03
N VAL A 185 -25.28 -19.87 -1.62
CA VAL A 185 -26.57 -20.22 -1.01
C VAL A 185 -27.62 -19.68 -1.97
N GLU A 186 -28.36 -20.59 -2.60
CA GLU A 186 -29.39 -20.30 -3.60
C GLU A 186 -30.78 -20.57 -3.04
#